data_d3bffdc17efc515cc4adc079f548392a
#
_entry.id   d3bffdc17efc515cc4adc079f548392a
#
_cell.length_a   1.000
_cell.length_b   1.000
_cell.length_c   1.000
_cell.angle_alpha   90.00
_cell.angle_beta   90.00
_cell.angle_gamma   90.00
#
_symmetry.space_group_name_H-M   'P 1'
#
loop_
_entity.id
_entity.type
_entity.pdbx_description
1 polymer ?
#
loop_
_entity_poly.entity_id
_entity_poly.type
_entity_poly.pdbx_seq_one_letter_code
_entity_poly.pdbx_strand_id
1 'polypeptide(L)'
;FRIGATELLSRSRAIRLVQQLLQIGFWAIVLLLTYEWVGFVLSRFPFTRPWGEQLNAFLVTTILDLLEAIARSVPELLIVVLIFFLARFVTGLLKNFFDGVQSRRIDVSWIDADSARPTRRLATIGIWIFALAMAYPYIPGSETEAFKGLSVLLGLMVSIGASGIVGQAASGLILMYTKTFRPGEYVRLGEHEGTIVEMGIFTTRVRTGLGEELTVPN
;
A
#
# COMPACT_ATOMS: atom_id res chain seq x y z
N PHE A 1 7.60 -2.34 34.59
CA PHE A 1 8.88 -2.83 34.08
C PHE A 1 8.64 -3.92 33.00
N ARG A 2 8.34 -3.52 31.75
CA ARG A 2 8.23 -4.40 30.56
C ARG A 2 8.72 -3.66 29.32
N ILE A 3 9.97 -3.19 29.31
CA ILE A 3 10.54 -2.42 28.18
C ILE A 3 11.66 -3.17 27.45
N GLY A 4 12.01 -4.40 27.88
CA GLY A 4 13.22 -5.08 27.37
C GLY A 4 13.05 -6.07 26.20
N ALA A 5 11.84 -6.59 25.90
CA ALA A 5 11.71 -7.73 24.99
C ALA A 5 11.49 -7.35 23.50
N THR A 6 10.91 -6.19 23.23
CA THR A 6 10.59 -5.76 21.85
C THR A 6 11.79 -5.18 21.11
N GLU A 7 12.72 -4.53 21.80
CA GLU A 7 13.94 -3.98 21.18
C GLU A 7 14.97 -5.06 20.84
N LEU A 8 15.12 -6.10 21.67
CA LEU A 8 16.05 -7.20 21.40
C LEU A 8 15.63 -8.03 20.19
N LEU A 9 14.33 -8.20 19.95
CA LEU A 9 13.80 -8.90 18.78
C LEU A 9 13.96 -8.11 17.47
N SER A 10 14.00 -6.77 17.52
CA SER A 10 14.27 -5.92 16.36
C SER A 10 15.76 -5.92 16.00
N ARG A 11 16.64 -5.88 16.99
CA ARG A 11 18.09 -5.86 16.81
C ARG A 11 18.64 -7.18 16.26
N SER A 12 18.13 -8.31 16.74
CA SER A 12 18.53 -9.65 16.23
C SER A 12 18.03 -9.93 14.82
N ARG A 13 16.88 -9.37 14.41
CA ARG A 13 16.39 -9.42 13.04
C ARG A 13 17.22 -8.52 12.12
N ALA A 14 17.54 -7.32 12.55
CA ALA A 14 18.39 -6.41 11.79
C ALA A 14 19.80 -7.00 11.57
N ILE A 15 20.41 -7.60 12.58
CA ILE A 15 21.72 -8.25 12.46
C ILE A 15 21.65 -9.43 11.45
N ARG A 16 20.62 -10.25 11.51
CA ARG A 16 20.43 -11.36 10.54
C ARG A 16 20.24 -10.86 9.12
N LEU A 17 19.47 -9.79 8.92
CA LEU A 17 19.31 -9.18 7.59
C LEU A 17 20.64 -8.65 7.05
N VAL A 18 21.43 -7.96 7.87
CA VAL A 18 22.77 -7.49 7.49
C VAL A 18 23.68 -8.66 7.16
N GLN A 19 23.68 -9.72 7.93
CA GLN A 19 24.46 -10.93 7.66
C GLN A 19 24.04 -11.59 6.34
N GLN A 20 22.73 -11.70 6.07
CA GLN A 20 22.22 -12.22 4.80
C GLN A 20 22.62 -11.36 3.62
N LEU A 21 22.53 -10.03 3.73
CA LEU A 21 22.95 -9.11 2.68
C LEU A 21 24.47 -9.20 2.42
N LEU A 22 25.29 -9.29 3.48
CA LEU A 22 26.72 -9.48 3.36
C LEU A 22 27.07 -10.82 2.71
N GLN A 23 26.34 -11.89 3.04
CA GLN A 23 26.52 -13.20 2.46
C GLN A 23 26.16 -13.23 0.96
N ILE A 24 25.03 -12.59 0.59
CA ILE A 24 24.64 -12.42 -0.81
C ILE A 24 25.69 -11.61 -1.56
N GLY A 25 26.16 -10.49 -1.00
CA GLY A 25 27.23 -9.68 -1.57
C GLY A 25 28.54 -10.45 -1.76
N PHE A 26 28.92 -11.25 -0.77
CA PHE A 26 30.10 -12.13 -0.88
C PHE A 26 29.97 -13.12 -2.03
N TRP A 27 28.83 -13.83 -2.13
CA TRP A 27 28.62 -14.79 -3.22
C TRP A 27 28.54 -14.11 -4.59
N ALA A 28 27.97 -12.91 -4.67
CA ALA A 28 27.95 -12.12 -5.90
C ALA A 28 29.37 -11.75 -6.35
N ILE A 29 30.24 -11.32 -5.42
CA ILE A 29 31.66 -11.03 -5.71
C ILE A 29 32.41 -12.29 -6.15
N VAL A 30 32.23 -13.42 -5.46
CA VAL A 30 32.86 -14.69 -5.84
C VAL A 30 32.43 -15.11 -7.24
N LEU A 31 31.15 -15.00 -7.56
CA LEU A 31 30.59 -15.34 -8.87
C LEU A 31 31.17 -14.42 -9.95
N LEU A 32 31.26 -13.12 -9.68
CA LEU A 32 31.84 -12.13 -10.61
C LEU A 32 33.31 -12.38 -10.85
N LEU A 33 34.11 -12.66 -9.81
CA LEU A 33 35.52 -13.00 -9.94
C LEU A 33 35.72 -14.31 -10.70
N THR A 34 34.87 -15.30 -10.48
CA THR A 34 34.90 -16.58 -11.21
C THR A 34 34.58 -16.36 -12.69
N TYR A 35 33.59 -15.54 -12.99
CA TYR A 35 33.22 -15.19 -14.36
C TYR A 35 34.36 -14.47 -15.09
N GLU A 36 34.97 -13.46 -14.47
CA GLU A 36 36.15 -12.77 -15.02
C GLU A 36 37.32 -13.69 -15.21
N TRP A 37 37.60 -14.59 -14.26
CA TRP A 37 38.65 -15.56 -14.37
C TRP A 37 38.42 -16.51 -15.56
N VAL A 38 37.19 -17.00 -15.75
CA VAL A 38 36.82 -17.84 -16.89
C VAL A 38 37.02 -17.06 -18.20
N GLY A 39 36.53 -15.82 -18.30
CA GLY A 39 36.74 -14.96 -19.45
C GLY A 39 38.22 -14.73 -19.78
N PHE A 40 39.03 -14.49 -18.74
CA PHE A 40 40.46 -14.33 -18.87
C PHE A 40 41.16 -15.62 -19.38
N VAL A 41 40.84 -16.79 -18.85
CA VAL A 41 41.39 -18.08 -19.29
C VAL A 41 40.99 -18.34 -20.72
N LEU A 42 39.72 -18.18 -21.09
CA LEU A 42 39.23 -18.40 -22.45
C LEU A 42 39.91 -17.47 -23.47
N SER A 43 40.24 -16.24 -23.11
CA SER A 43 40.92 -15.29 -24.01
C SER A 43 42.38 -15.64 -24.30
N ARG A 44 42.97 -16.57 -23.53
CA ARG A 44 44.39 -17.00 -23.74
C ARG A 44 44.57 -18.05 -24.82
N PHE A 45 43.50 -18.76 -25.19
CA PHE A 45 43.57 -19.81 -26.21
C PHE A 45 42.98 -19.32 -27.53
N PRO A 46 43.66 -19.54 -28.70
CA PRO A 46 43.22 -19.03 -30.00
C PRO A 46 41.79 -19.44 -30.38
N PHE A 47 41.40 -20.67 -30.04
CA PHE A 47 40.04 -21.20 -30.36
C PHE A 47 38.92 -20.65 -29.49
N THR A 48 39.22 -20.31 -28.25
CA THR A 48 38.20 -19.84 -27.29
C THR A 48 38.22 -18.32 -27.06
N ARG A 49 39.21 -17.64 -27.64
CA ARG A 49 39.37 -16.18 -27.53
C ARG A 49 38.12 -15.39 -27.90
N PRO A 50 37.39 -15.70 -29.00
CA PRO A 50 36.15 -14.96 -29.32
C PRO A 50 35.10 -15.07 -28.22
N TRP A 51 35.02 -16.21 -27.51
CA TRP A 51 34.09 -16.41 -26.41
C TRP A 51 34.48 -15.60 -25.14
N GLY A 52 35.80 -15.56 -24.86
CA GLY A 52 36.33 -14.74 -23.75
C GLY A 52 36.05 -13.24 -23.95
N GLU A 53 36.27 -12.76 -25.20
CA GLU A 53 35.99 -11.37 -25.57
C GLU A 53 34.50 -11.06 -25.51
N GLN A 54 33.61 -11.98 -25.94
CA GLN A 54 32.17 -11.84 -25.84
C GLN A 54 31.68 -11.83 -24.38
N LEU A 55 32.24 -12.69 -23.52
CA LEU A 55 31.91 -12.72 -22.09
C LEU A 55 32.27 -11.39 -21.42
N ASN A 56 33.49 -10.89 -21.67
CA ASN A 56 33.90 -9.59 -21.09
C ASN A 56 33.02 -8.44 -21.61
N ALA A 57 32.78 -8.38 -22.94
CA ALA A 57 31.89 -7.37 -23.52
C ALA A 57 30.48 -7.43 -22.92
N PHE A 58 29.92 -8.64 -22.76
CA PHE A 58 28.62 -8.83 -22.16
C PHE A 58 28.55 -8.33 -20.71
N LEU A 59 29.58 -8.61 -19.89
CA LEU A 59 29.62 -8.14 -18.51
C LEU A 59 29.71 -6.62 -18.43
N VAL A 60 30.62 -6.02 -19.22
CA VAL A 60 30.78 -4.55 -19.23
C VAL A 60 29.50 -3.86 -19.70
N THR A 61 28.90 -4.33 -20.80
CA THR A 61 27.62 -3.74 -21.29
C THR A 61 26.53 -3.93 -20.26
N THR A 62 26.38 -5.11 -19.65
CA THR A 62 25.37 -5.36 -18.63
C THR A 62 25.53 -4.45 -17.41
N ILE A 63 26.76 -4.22 -16.95
CA ILE A 63 27.02 -3.29 -15.83
C ILE A 63 26.68 -1.85 -16.22
N LEU A 64 27.09 -1.42 -17.42
CA LEU A 64 26.79 -0.07 -17.89
C LEU A 64 25.28 0.14 -18.05
N ASP A 65 24.58 -0.82 -18.64
CA ASP A 65 23.12 -0.79 -18.79
C ASP A 65 22.41 -0.74 -17.43
N LEU A 66 22.91 -1.49 -16.44
CA LEU A 66 22.38 -1.47 -15.09
C LEU A 66 22.60 -0.12 -14.40
N LEU A 67 23.80 0.45 -14.54
CA LEU A 67 24.10 1.79 -13.99
C LEU A 67 23.24 2.87 -14.66
N GLU A 68 23.05 2.79 -15.97
CA GLU A 68 22.19 3.70 -16.70
C GLU A 68 20.73 3.54 -16.29
N ALA A 69 20.23 2.31 -16.13
CA ALA A 69 18.89 2.04 -15.64
C ALA A 69 18.68 2.62 -14.23
N ILE A 70 19.64 2.44 -13.32
CA ILE A 70 19.59 3.03 -11.98
C ILE A 70 19.58 4.57 -12.06
N ALA A 71 20.45 5.15 -12.89
CA ALA A 71 20.52 6.62 -13.05
C ALA A 71 19.20 7.20 -13.61
N ARG A 72 18.59 6.53 -14.57
CA ARG A 72 17.28 6.91 -15.13
C ARG A 72 16.14 6.76 -14.13
N SER A 73 16.22 5.77 -13.25
CA SER A 73 15.18 5.54 -12.22
C SER A 73 15.17 6.59 -11.12
N VAL A 74 16.27 7.31 -10.89
CA VAL A 74 16.32 8.33 -9.81
C VAL A 74 15.31 9.46 -10.02
N PRO A 75 15.20 10.10 -11.19
CA PRO A 75 14.18 11.13 -11.43
C PRO A 75 12.74 10.59 -11.28
N GLU A 76 12.49 9.37 -11.77
CA GLU A 76 11.19 8.71 -11.67
C GLU A 76 10.79 8.47 -10.21
N LEU A 77 11.71 7.97 -9.40
CA LEU A 77 11.50 7.79 -7.97
C LEU A 77 11.28 9.12 -7.23
N LEU A 78 11.94 10.21 -7.64
CA LEU A 78 11.68 11.53 -7.09
C LEU A 78 10.24 11.98 -7.37
N ILE A 79 9.70 11.70 -8.57
CA ILE A 79 8.31 11.98 -8.90
C ILE A 79 7.37 11.16 -8.01
N VAL A 80 7.65 9.87 -7.80
CA VAL A 80 6.88 9.01 -6.89
C VAL A 80 6.85 9.60 -5.47
N VAL A 81 8.02 9.99 -4.96
CA VAL A 81 8.13 10.63 -3.64
C VAL A 81 7.32 11.94 -3.58
N LEU A 82 7.40 12.76 -4.63
CA LEU A 82 6.64 14.00 -4.72
C LEU A 82 5.13 13.75 -4.72
N ILE A 83 4.65 12.75 -5.48
CA ILE A 83 3.22 12.37 -5.52
C ILE A 83 2.75 11.96 -4.11
N PHE A 84 3.50 11.09 -3.42
CA PHE A 84 3.13 10.66 -2.07
C PHE A 84 3.24 11.80 -1.05
N PHE A 85 4.22 12.67 -1.19
CA PHE A 85 4.33 13.87 -0.36
C PHE A 85 3.12 14.78 -0.54
N LEU A 86 2.70 15.00 -1.81
CA LEU A 86 1.52 15.80 -2.12
C LEU A 86 0.23 15.16 -1.59
N ALA A 87 0.08 13.84 -1.76
CA ALA A 87 -1.06 13.10 -1.20
C ALA A 87 -1.13 13.23 0.33
N ARG A 88 0.02 13.11 1.01
CA ARG A 88 0.12 13.32 2.45
C ARG A 88 -0.22 14.76 2.85
N PHE A 89 0.22 15.73 2.09
CA PHE A 89 -0.08 17.14 2.33
C PHE A 89 -1.59 17.40 2.20
N VAL A 90 -2.20 16.95 1.09
CA VAL A 90 -3.64 17.08 0.85
C VAL A 90 -4.47 16.37 1.91
N THR A 91 -4.09 15.16 2.31
CA THR A 91 -4.77 14.43 3.39
C THR A 91 -4.62 15.12 4.74
N GLY A 92 -3.50 15.81 4.97
CA GLY A 92 -3.30 16.67 6.15
C GLY A 92 -4.25 17.87 6.18
N LEU A 93 -4.39 18.56 5.05
CA LEU A 93 -5.35 19.68 4.91
C LEU A 93 -6.79 19.18 5.12
N LEU A 94 -7.11 18.06 4.50
CA LEU A 94 -8.43 17.43 4.63
C LEU A 94 -8.75 17.08 6.09
N LYS A 95 -7.78 16.52 6.81
CA LYS A 95 -7.92 16.23 8.23
C LYS A 95 -8.27 17.48 9.03
N ASN A 96 -7.52 18.57 8.86
CA ASN A 96 -7.75 19.83 9.56
C ASN A 96 -9.13 20.42 9.25
N PHE A 97 -9.58 20.34 8.00
CA PHE A 97 -10.90 20.77 7.58
C PHE A 97 -12.01 19.97 8.28
N PHE A 98 -11.96 18.65 8.20
CA PHE A 98 -12.99 17.78 8.80
C PHE A 98 -12.96 17.82 10.33
N ASP A 99 -11.80 17.99 10.96
CA ASP A 99 -11.72 18.20 12.42
C ASP A 99 -12.37 19.53 12.82
N GLY A 100 -12.30 20.56 11.96
CA GLY A 100 -13.04 21.81 12.11
C GLY A 100 -14.57 21.65 12.03
N VAL A 101 -15.04 20.88 11.05
CA VAL A 101 -16.47 20.55 10.89
C VAL A 101 -16.99 19.75 12.08
N GLN A 102 -16.25 18.71 12.50
CA GLN A 102 -16.61 17.88 13.64
C GLN A 102 -16.70 18.68 14.96
N SER A 103 -15.80 19.64 15.16
CA SER A 103 -15.81 20.52 16.34
C SER A 103 -16.81 21.67 16.23
N ARG A 104 -17.68 21.70 15.22
CA ARG A 104 -18.63 22.77 14.91
C ARG A 104 -18.01 24.16 14.82
N ARG A 105 -16.71 24.23 14.51
CA ARG A 105 -16.01 25.50 14.23
C ARG A 105 -16.25 25.98 12.80
N ILE A 106 -16.50 25.03 11.90
CA ILE A 106 -16.82 25.29 10.49
C ILE A 106 -18.21 24.73 10.27
N ASP A 107 -19.17 25.58 9.93
CA ASP A 107 -20.54 25.17 9.61
C ASP A 107 -20.64 24.97 8.09
N VAL A 108 -20.94 23.75 7.68
CA VAL A 108 -21.08 23.37 6.26
C VAL A 108 -22.44 22.73 6.08
N SER A 109 -23.29 23.32 5.26
CA SER A 109 -24.69 22.95 5.10
C SER A 109 -24.93 21.53 4.57
N TRP A 110 -23.92 20.89 3.95
CA TRP A 110 -24.00 19.55 3.32
C TRP A 110 -23.27 18.43 4.06
N ILE A 111 -22.54 18.74 5.16
CA ILE A 111 -21.88 17.74 6.01
C ILE A 111 -22.18 17.99 7.47
N ASP A 112 -22.85 17.05 8.10
CA ASP A 112 -23.06 17.06 9.54
C ASP A 112 -21.82 16.59 10.30
N ALA A 113 -21.70 16.99 11.57
CA ALA A 113 -20.60 16.57 12.46
C ALA A 113 -20.45 15.03 12.55
N ASP A 114 -21.57 14.31 12.48
CA ASP A 114 -21.59 12.83 12.55
C ASP A 114 -21.06 12.17 11.29
N SER A 115 -21.31 12.78 10.13
CA SER A 115 -20.84 12.29 8.81
C SER A 115 -19.43 12.72 8.48
N ALA A 116 -18.85 13.68 9.21
CA ALA A 116 -17.51 14.22 8.94
C ALA A 116 -16.40 13.17 9.04
N ARG A 117 -16.44 12.29 10.05
CA ARG A 117 -15.42 11.23 10.24
C ARG A 117 -15.41 10.18 9.12
N PRO A 118 -16.56 9.55 8.77
CA PRO A 118 -16.58 8.59 7.68
C PRO A 118 -16.21 9.23 6.34
N THR A 119 -16.70 10.43 6.04
CA THR A 119 -16.38 11.16 4.82
C THR A 119 -14.88 11.41 4.71
N ARG A 120 -14.23 11.87 5.79
CA ARG A 120 -12.78 12.05 5.83
C ARG A 120 -12.04 10.75 5.53
N ARG A 121 -12.45 9.61 6.13
CA ARG A 121 -11.79 8.32 5.89
C ARG A 121 -11.87 7.90 4.42
N LEU A 122 -13.06 8.04 3.82
CA LEU A 122 -13.27 7.71 2.42
C LEU A 122 -12.45 8.60 1.49
N ALA A 123 -12.49 9.92 1.70
CA ALA A 123 -11.72 10.86 0.91
C ALA A 123 -10.20 10.59 1.05
N THR A 124 -9.74 10.26 2.26
CA THR A 124 -8.34 9.87 2.48
C THR A 124 -7.97 8.60 1.71
N ILE A 125 -8.80 7.57 1.76
CA ILE A 125 -8.59 6.32 0.99
C ILE A 125 -8.56 6.63 -0.50
N GLY A 126 -9.52 7.42 -1.00
CA GLY A 126 -9.57 7.82 -2.41
C GLY A 126 -8.32 8.55 -2.86
N ILE A 127 -7.81 9.50 -2.06
CA ILE A 127 -6.57 10.23 -2.37
C ILE A 127 -5.37 9.28 -2.44
N TRP A 128 -5.26 8.30 -1.51
CA TRP A 128 -4.16 7.35 -1.54
C TRP A 128 -4.24 6.37 -2.71
N ILE A 129 -5.43 5.90 -3.07
CA ILE A 129 -5.64 5.07 -4.27
C ILE A 129 -5.27 5.87 -5.53
N PHE A 130 -5.71 7.14 -5.60
CA PHE A 130 -5.39 8.01 -6.72
C PHE A 130 -3.87 8.29 -6.80
N ALA A 131 -3.22 8.56 -5.67
CA ALA A 131 -1.78 8.77 -5.61
C ALA A 131 -1.01 7.52 -6.05
N LEU A 132 -1.47 6.32 -5.65
CA LEU A 132 -0.87 5.06 -6.09
C LEU A 132 -1.01 4.87 -7.61
N ALA A 133 -2.20 5.14 -8.16
CA ALA A 133 -2.45 5.06 -9.61
C ALA A 133 -1.58 6.07 -10.39
N MET A 134 -1.42 7.29 -9.86
CA MET A 134 -0.56 8.31 -10.48
C MET A 134 0.94 8.01 -10.36
N ALA A 135 1.35 7.33 -9.28
CA ALA A 135 2.75 6.93 -9.07
C ALA A 135 3.15 5.71 -9.92
N TYR A 136 2.18 4.88 -10.31
CA TYR A 136 2.40 3.61 -11.02
C TYR A 136 3.35 3.73 -12.23
N PRO A 137 3.16 4.68 -13.18
CA PRO A 137 4.03 4.81 -14.37
C PRO A 137 5.49 5.14 -14.05
N TYR A 138 5.74 5.74 -12.87
CA TYR A 138 7.06 6.17 -12.42
C TYR A 138 7.77 5.14 -11.54
N ILE A 139 7.18 3.95 -11.34
CA ILE A 139 7.84 2.86 -10.62
C ILE A 139 8.79 2.14 -11.59
N PRO A 140 10.09 2.03 -11.27
CA PRO A 140 11.03 1.32 -12.13
C PRO A 140 10.55 -0.10 -12.44
N GLY A 141 10.52 -0.44 -13.72
CA GLY A 141 10.04 -1.75 -14.19
C GLY A 141 8.53 -1.87 -14.37
N SER A 142 7.74 -0.84 -14.09
CA SER A 142 6.27 -0.85 -14.29
C SER A 142 5.85 -1.11 -15.75
N GLU A 143 6.71 -0.77 -16.70
CA GLU A 143 6.48 -0.97 -18.13
C GLU A 143 6.70 -2.42 -18.59
N THR A 144 7.34 -3.25 -17.78
CA THR A 144 7.59 -4.65 -18.15
C THR A 144 6.28 -5.43 -18.21
N GLU A 145 6.18 -6.35 -19.20
CA GLU A 145 4.98 -7.18 -19.36
C GLU A 145 4.69 -8.05 -18.13
N ALA A 146 5.76 -8.50 -17.44
CA ALA A 146 5.63 -9.25 -16.19
C ALA A 146 4.97 -8.40 -15.08
N PHE A 147 5.39 -7.15 -14.92
CA PHE A 147 4.83 -6.23 -13.93
C PHE A 147 3.36 -5.87 -14.25
N LYS A 148 3.07 -5.59 -15.53
CA LYS A 148 1.71 -5.34 -16.00
C LYS A 148 0.80 -6.55 -15.74
N GLY A 149 1.24 -7.75 -16.12
CA GLY A 149 0.49 -8.98 -15.90
C GLY A 149 0.22 -9.25 -14.42
N LEU A 150 1.24 -9.10 -13.56
CA LEU A 150 1.09 -9.24 -12.11
C LEU A 150 0.13 -8.20 -11.53
N SER A 151 0.21 -6.95 -11.98
CA SER A 151 -0.66 -5.85 -11.51
C SER A 151 -2.12 -6.10 -11.87
N VAL A 152 -2.40 -6.58 -13.08
CA VAL A 152 -3.75 -6.97 -13.51
C VAL A 152 -4.28 -8.12 -12.66
N LEU A 153 -3.46 -9.16 -12.45
CA LEU A 153 -3.83 -10.30 -11.61
C LEU A 153 -4.16 -9.87 -10.18
N LEU A 154 -3.29 -9.07 -9.55
CA LEU A 154 -3.51 -8.53 -8.21
C LEU A 154 -4.76 -7.65 -8.16
N GLY A 155 -4.98 -6.80 -9.17
CA GLY A 155 -6.15 -5.96 -9.28
C GLY A 155 -7.44 -6.77 -9.33
N LEU A 156 -7.47 -7.85 -10.11
CA LEU A 156 -8.62 -8.76 -10.20
C LEU A 156 -8.85 -9.49 -8.85
N MET A 157 -7.79 -10.01 -8.23
CA MET A 157 -7.90 -10.68 -6.93
C MET A 157 -8.46 -9.73 -5.85
N VAL A 158 -7.95 -8.51 -5.79
CA VAL A 158 -8.44 -7.47 -4.86
C VAL A 158 -9.88 -7.09 -5.18
N SER A 159 -10.22 -6.90 -6.46
CA SER A 159 -11.57 -6.52 -6.90
C SER A 159 -12.61 -7.57 -6.50
N ILE A 160 -12.33 -8.84 -6.76
CA ILE A 160 -13.24 -9.94 -6.40
C ILE A 160 -13.33 -10.08 -4.89
N GLY A 161 -12.17 -10.07 -4.19
CA GLY A 161 -12.12 -10.22 -2.73
C GLY A 161 -12.76 -9.06 -1.97
N ALA A 162 -12.66 -7.83 -2.49
CA ALA A 162 -13.20 -6.64 -1.84
C ALA A 162 -14.68 -6.36 -2.15
N SER A 163 -15.28 -7.07 -3.10
CA SER A 163 -16.64 -6.77 -3.60
C SER A 163 -17.68 -6.71 -2.47
N GLY A 164 -17.69 -7.67 -1.55
CA GLY A 164 -18.61 -7.66 -0.40
C GLY A 164 -18.35 -6.49 0.57
N ILE A 165 -17.08 -6.17 0.81
CA ILE A 165 -16.69 -5.06 1.70
C ILE A 165 -17.13 -3.73 1.11
N VAL A 166 -16.94 -3.55 -0.22
CA VAL A 166 -17.38 -2.34 -0.92
C VAL A 166 -18.91 -2.21 -0.88
N GLY A 167 -19.65 -3.32 -1.06
CA GLY A 167 -21.09 -3.34 -0.97
C GLY A 167 -21.58 -2.91 0.43
N GLN A 168 -21.02 -3.48 1.50
CA GLN A 168 -21.35 -3.09 2.88
C GLN A 168 -21.01 -1.63 3.18
N ALA A 169 -19.85 -1.14 2.68
CA ALA A 169 -19.47 0.26 2.84
C ALA A 169 -20.46 1.19 2.13
N ALA A 170 -20.86 0.85 0.91
CA ALA A 170 -21.86 1.64 0.15
C ALA A 170 -23.21 1.68 0.88
N SER A 171 -23.70 0.53 1.36
CA SER A 171 -24.93 0.47 2.15
C SER A 171 -24.85 1.31 3.43
N GLY A 172 -23.75 1.19 4.19
CA GLY A 172 -23.56 1.98 5.40
C GLY A 172 -23.51 3.49 5.14
N LEU A 173 -22.88 3.90 4.03
CA LEU A 173 -22.89 5.29 3.60
C LEU A 173 -24.30 5.78 3.24
N ILE A 174 -25.04 5.00 2.44
CA ILE A 174 -26.42 5.34 2.09
C ILE A 174 -27.23 5.53 3.38
N LEU A 175 -27.16 4.60 4.32
CA LEU A 175 -27.87 4.70 5.61
C LEU A 175 -27.50 5.97 6.39
N MET A 176 -26.22 6.32 6.45
CA MET A 176 -25.74 7.51 7.16
C MET A 176 -26.17 8.82 6.47
N TYR A 177 -26.08 8.89 5.13
CA TYR A 177 -26.40 10.12 4.40
C TYR A 177 -27.90 10.33 4.23
N THR A 178 -28.69 9.27 4.04
CA THR A 178 -30.15 9.36 3.97
C THR A 178 -30.79 9.57 5.34
N LYS A 179 -30.00 9.37 6.41
CA LYS A 179 -30.52 9.44 7.80
C LYS A 179 -31.76 8.55 8.01
N THR A 180 -31.78 7.40 7.31
CA THR A 180 -32.87 6.42 7.38
C THR A 180 -33.09 5.96 8.83
N PHE A 181 -31.98 5.82 9.56
CA PHE A 181 -31.98 5.50 10.99
C PHE A 181 -31.06 6.46 11.75
N ARG A 182 -31.32 6.61 13.05
CA ARG A 182 -30.48 7.44 13.93
C ARG A 182 -30.06 6.66 15.18
N PRO A 183 -28.87 6.93 15.73
CA PRO A 183 -28.53 6.42 17.05
C PRO A 183 -29.60 6.79 18.08
N GLY A 184 -30.01 5.81 18.87
CA GLY A 184 -31.11 5.95 19.85
C GLY A 184 -32.50 5.55 19.35
N GLU A 185 -32.70 5.32 18.04
CA GLU A 185 -33.95 4.83 17.49
C GLU A 185 -34.13 3.33 17.73
N TYR A 186 -35.34 2.90 18.03
CA TYR A 186 -35.74 1.50 18.12
C TYR A 186 -36.12 1.00 16.73
N VAL A 187 -35.44 -0.04 16.29
CA VAL A 187 -35.60 -0.58 14.93
C VAL A 187 -35.77 -2.10 14.95
N ARG A 188 -36.36 -2.61 13.90
CA ARG A 188 -36.44 -4.04 13.62
C ARG A 188 -35.58 -4.34 12.38
N LEU A 189 -34.55 -5.15 12.57
CA LEU A 189 -33.62 -5.56 11.51
C LEU A 189 -33.70 -7.08 11.31
N GLY A 190 -34.55 -7.50 10.37
CA GLY A 190 -34.87 -8.91 10.15
C GLY A 190 -35.57 -9.53 11.36
N GLU A 191 -34.91 -10.52 12.00
CA GLU A 191 -35.45 -11.19 13.20
C GLU A 191 -35.08 -10.50 14.53
N HIS A 192 -34.23 -9.47 14.48
CA HIS A 192 -33.71 -8.79 15.66
C HIS A 192 -34.35 -7.41 15.83
N GLU A 193 -34.75 -7.12 17.08
CA GLU A 193 -35.29 -5.82 17.46
C GLU A 193 -34.42 -5.19 18.54
N GLY A 194 -34.23 -3.87 18.45
CA GLY A 194 -33.43 -3.18 19.45
C GLY A 194 -33.17 -1.71 19.11
N THR A 195 -32.45 -1.06 19.99
CA THR A 195 -32.06 0.36 19.83
C THR A 195 -30.71 0.47 19.16
N ILE A 196 -30.59 1.30 18.14
CA ILE A 196 -29.34 1.58 17.48
C ILE A 196 -28.40 2.30 18.45
N VAL A 197 -27.24 1.72 18.69
CA VAL A 197 -26.15 2.29 19.52
C VAL A 197 -25.24 3.14 18.68
N GLU A 198 -24.78 2.57 17.54
CA GLU A 198 -23.81 3.21 16.65
C GLU A 198 -24.00 2.70 15.23
N MET A 199 -23.89 3.59 14.26
CA MET A 199 -23.82 3.26 12.83
C MET A 199 -22.41 3.47 12.31
N GLY A 200 -21.78 2.40 11.85
CA GLY A 200 -20.47 2.44 11.19
C GLY A 200 -20.59 2.34 9.67
N ILE A 201 -19.46 2.46 9.00
CA ILE A 201 -19.40 2.31 7.53
C ILE A 201 -19.76 0.88 7.09
N PHE A 202 -19.34 -0.14 7.84
CA PHE A 202 -19.53 -1.54 7.48
C PHE A 202 -20.60 -2.24 8.29
N THR A 203 -20.82 -1.78 9.51
CA THR A 203 -21.69 -2.45 10.47
C THR A 203 -22.49 -1.46 11.29
N THR A 204 -23.71 -1.85 11.67
CA THR A 204 -24.56 -1.15 12.63
C THR A 204 -24.64 -1.95 13.93
N ARG A 205 -24.43 -1.29 15.07
CA ARG A 205 -24.61 -1.91 16.40
C ARG A 205 -25.99 -1.62 16.94
N VAL A 206 -26.66 -2.66 17.38
CA VAL A 206 -28.00 -2.60 17.93
C VAL A 206 -27.99 -3.24 19.32
N ARG A 207 -28.59 -2.59 20.33
CA ARG A 207 -28.79 -3.16 21.65
C ARG A 207 -30.18 -3.73 21.72
N THR A 208 -30.28 -5.03 21.94
CA THR A 208 -31.55 -5.73 22.08
C THR A 208 -32.23 -5.41 23.41
N GLY A 209 -33.52 -5.74 23.54
CA GLY A 209 -34.26 -5.60 24.79
C GLY A 209 -33.71 -6.41 25.97
N LEU A 210 -32.91 -7.44 25.70
CA LEU A 210 -32.18 -8.26 26.69
C LEU A 210 -30.83 -7.63 27.12
N GLY A 211 -30.47 -6.48 26.54
CA GLY A 211 -29.22 -5.78 26.86
C GLY A 211 -27.99 -6.29 26.08
N GLU A 212 -28.17 -7.20 25.15
CA GLU A 212 -27.11 -7.73 24.29
C GLU A 212 -26.78 -6.73 23.17
N GLU A 213 -25.49 -6.59 22.82
CA GLU A 213 -25.06 -5.80 21.65
C GLU A 213 -24.88 -6.72 20.44
N LEU A 214 -25.72 -6.52 19.44
CA LEU A 214 -25.68 -7.20 18.17
C LEU A 214 -25.00 -6.31 17.14
N THR A 215 -24.04 -6.85 16.39
CA THR A 215 -23.41 -6.17 15.27
C THR A 215 -23.93 -6.75 13.97
N VAL A 216 -24.63 -5.94 13.20
CA VAL A 216 -25.25 -6.32 11.92
C VAL A 216 -24.45 -5.69 10.77
N PRO A 217 -24.04 -6.44 9.74
CA PRO A 217 -23.47 -5.86 8.52
C PRO A 217 -24.52 -5.00 7.80
N ASN A 218 -24.07 -3.89 7.22
CA ASN A 218 -24.94 -2.94 6.51
C ASN A 218 -25.38 -3.48 5.14
#